data_5e3d6fea695f0e70084b0fde551e455f
#
_entry.id   5e3d6fea695f0e70084b0fde551e455f
#
_cell.length_a   1.000
_cell.length_b   1.000
_cell.length_c   1.000
_cell.angle_alpha   90.00
_cell.angle_beta   90.00
_cell.angle_gamma   90.00
#
_symmetry.space_group_name_H-M   'P 1'
#
loop_
_entity.id
_entity.type
_entity.pdbx_description
1 polymer ?
#
loop_
_entity_poly.entity_id
_entity_poly.type
_entity_poly.pdbx_seq_one_letter_code
_entity_poly.pdbx_strand_id
1 'polypeptide(L)'
;MNYRVQPTAQVADTAEIGAGSSVWELAQIREGARLGEGCVVGRGAYVGTDVRIGNNVKLQNYALVYEPAELEDGVFIGPAVVLTNDHNPRSVDPEGKQKRGGDWEAVGVKVAEGASVGARSVCVAPVRIGRWAMVAAGSVVTKDVPDFALVMGVPARQAGWVGRAGVRLVERDGEPGVWECPQTGALYDEKDGALTERAV
;
A
#
# COMPACT_ATOMS: atom_id res chain seq x y z
N MET A 1 0.12 26.61 -8.16
CA MET A 1 0.06 25.23 -7.66
C MET A 1 -1.03 24.52 -8.44
N ASN A 2 -0.77 23.38 -9.02
CA ASN A 2 -1.75 22.68 -9.88
C ASN A 2 -2.35 21.45 -9.17
N TYR A 3 -2.61 21.58 -7.87
CA TYR A 3 -3.28 20.57 -7.05
C TYR A 3 -4.32 21.23 -6.14
N ARG A 4 -5.27 20.44 -5.61
CA ARG A 4 -6.38 20.91 -4.77
C ARG A 4 -6.23 20.42 -3.35
N VAL A 5 -6.36 21.32 -2.37
CA VAL A 5 -6.40 20.98 -0.93
C VAL A 5 -7.69 21.54 -0.34
N GLN A 6 -8.44 20.70 0.37
CA GLN A 6 -9.65 21.16 1.08
C GLN A 6 -9.27 22.00 2.32
N PRO A 7 -10.08 23.01 2.69
CA PRO A 7 -9.72 23.96 3.74
C PRO A 7 -9.44 23.36 5.12
N THR A 8 -9.99 22.19 5.43
CA THR A 8 -9.78 21.51 6.71
C THR A 8 -8.65 20.47 6.68
N ALA A 9 -8.02 20.26 5.54
CA ALA A 9 -6.83 19.43 5.46
C ALA A 9 -5.62 20.17 6.03
N GLN A 10 -4.72 19.40 6.64
CA GLN A 10 -3.46 19.92 7.18
C GLN A 10 -2.30 19.40 6.33
N VAL A 11 -1.62 20.31 5.64
CA VAL A 11 -0.47 19.99 4.80
C VAL A 11 0.71 20.79 5.32
N ALA A 12 1.79 20.12 5.69
CA ALA A 12 3.01 20.77 6.16
C ALA A 12 3.65 21.61 5.03
N ASP A 13 4.24 22.75 5.37
CA ASP A 13 4.87 23.65 4.40
C ASP A 13 6.02 23.00 3.61
N THR A 14 6.64 21.96 4.17
CA THR A 14 7.74 21.20 3.56
C THR A 14 7.27 19.97 2.76
N ALA A 15 5.96 19.71 2.72
CA ALA A 15 5.42 18.62 1.90
C ALA A 15 5.38 19.01 0.42
N GLU A 16 5.73 18.08 -0.45
CA GLU A 16 5.70 18.25 -1.91
C GLU A 16 4.50 17.46 -2.48
N ILE A 17 3.64 18.13 -3.26
CA ILE A 17 2.46 17.50 -3.86
C ILE A 17 2.46 17.77 -5.37
N GLY A 18 2.48 16.69 -6.16
CA GLY A 18 2.47 16.72 -7.61
C GLY A 18 1.16 17.24 -8.20
N ALA A 19 1.26 17.70 -9.46
CA ALA A 19 0.16 18.28 -10.20
C ALA A 19 -1.04 17.31 -10.34
N GLY A 20 -2.25 17.84 -10.42
CA GLY A 20 -3.48 17.06 -10.57
C GLY A 20 -3.93 16.31 -9.31
N SER A 21 -3.18 16.40 -8.21
CA SER A 21 -3.52 15.72 -6.96
C SER A 21 -4.64 16.43 -6.19
N SER A 22 -5.35 15.68 -5.35
CA SER A 22 -6.44 16.18 -4.50
C SER A 22 -6.29 15.69 -3.08
N VAL A 23 -6.34 16.61 -2.11
CA VAL A 23 -6.29 16.32 -0.67
C VAL A 23 -7.64 16.72 -0.07
N TRP A 24 -8.32 15.75 0.50
CA TRP A 24 -9.69 15.90 1.02
C TRP A 24 -9.69 16.34 2.49
N GLU A 25 -10.89 16.65 2.98
CA GLU A 25 -11.12 17.20 4.33
C GLU A 25 -10.46 16.37 5.42
N LEU A 26 -9.91 17.03 6.43
CA LEU A 26 -9.29 16.42 7.61
C LEU A 26 -8.10 15.50 7.30
N ALA A 27 -7.65 15.40 6.05
CA ALA A 27 -6.42 14.68 5.74
C ALA A 27 -5.22 15.41 6.35
N GLN A 28 -4.21 14.66 6.77
CA GLN A 28 -2.97 15.21 7.31
C GLN A 28 -1.78 14.70 6.51
N ILE A 29 -0.98 15.61 5.95
CA ILE A 29 0.27 15.32 5.25
C ILE A 29 1.40 16.01 6.01
N ARG A 30 2.33 15.17 6.52
CA ARG A 30 3.39 15.61 7.41
C ARG A 30 4.60 16.18 6.66
N GLU A 31 5.53 16.66 7.45
CA GLU A 31 6.75 17.31 7.03
C GLU A 31 7.59 16.41 6.11
N GLY A 32 8.10 16.95 5.03
CA GLY A 32 8.96 16.26 4.07
C GLY A 32 8.31 15.16 3.24
N ALA A 33 7.01 14.89 3.44
CA ALA A 33 6.28 13.91 2.62
C ALA A 33 6.26 14.34 1.15
N ARG A 34 6.41 13.38 0.24
CA ARG A 34 6.45 13.62 -1.21
C ARG A 34 5.41 12.78 -1.92
N LEU A 35 4.50 13.43 -2.61
CA LEU A 35 3.45 12.81 -3.42
C LEU A 35 3.67 13.16 -4.88
N GLY A 36 3.63 12.16 -5.75
CA GLY A 36 3.66 12.34 -7.20
C GLY A 36 2.39 13.00 -7.75
N GLU A 37 2.25 12.96 -9.07
CA GLU A 37 1.14 13.57 -9.78
C GLU A 37 -0.13 12.72 -9.71
N GLY A 38 -1.31 13.34 -9.84
CA GLY A 38 -2.58 12.66 -9.95
C GLY A 38 -3.03 11.87 -8.71
N CYS A 39 -2.44 12.15 -7.54
CA CYS A 39 -2.77 11.44 -6.31
C CYS A 39 -4.09 11.90 -5.70
N VAL A 40 -4.78 10.97 -5.04
CA VAL A 40 -5.97 11.26 -4.24
C VAL A 40 -5.71 10.88 -2.79
N VAL A 41 -5.75 11.86 -1.89
CA VAL A 41 -5.66 11.64 -0.44
C VAL A 41 -7.03 11.86 0.17
N GLY A 42 -7.68 10.78 0.56
CA GLY A 42 -9.06 10.74 1.05
C GLY A 42 -9.22 11.43 2.41
N ARG A 43 -10.49 11.66 2.77
CA ARG A 43 -10.83 12.32 4.04
C ARG A 43 -10.18 11.63 5.23
N GLY A 44 -9.56 12.41 6.11
CA GLY A 44 -8.95 11.93 7.34
C GLY A 44 -7.80 10.94 7.14
N ALA A 45 -7.27 10.80 5.92
CA ALA A 45 -6.08 10.00 5.68
C ALA A 45 -4.84 10.67 6.30
N TYR A 46 -3.90 9.87 6.78
CA TYR A 46 -2.64 10.33 7.35
C TYR A 46 -1.47 9.88 6.50
N VAL A 47 -0.60 10.81 6.17
CA VAL A 47 0.67 10.58 5.50
C VAL A 47 1.77 11.09 6.40
N GLY A 48 2.62 10.19 6.90
CA GLY A 48 3.68 10.47 7.86
C GLY A 48 4.85 11.26 7.29
N THR A 49 5.77 11.62 8.16
CA THR A 49 6.97 12.40 7.83
C THR A 49 7.85 11.65 6.82
N ASP A 50 8.36 12.36 5.81
CA ASP A 50 9.25 11.84 4.76
C ASP A 50 8.69 10.64 3.97
N VAL A 51 7.41 10.29 4.09
CA VAL A 51 6.75 9.25 3.30
C VAL A 51 6.85 9.59 1.82
N ARG A 52 7.13 8.58 0.99
CA ARG A 52 7.26 8.72 -0.47
C ARG A 52 6.12 8.00 -1.18
N ILE A 53 5.42 8.74 -2.02
CA ILE A 53 4.26 8.27 -2.77
C ILE A 53 4.45 8.61 -4.24
N GLY A 54 4.38 7.60 -5.11
CA GLY A 54 4.47 7.75 -6.55
C GLY A 54 3.26 8.46 -7.18
N ASN A 55 3.12 8.31 -8.49
CA ASN A 55 2.05 8.94 -9.26
C ASN A 55 0.76 8.12 -9.23
N ASN A 56 -0.40 8.77 -9.41
CA ASN A 56 -1.71 8.13 -9.52
C ASN A 56 -2.09 7.24 -8.34
N VAL A 57 -1.53 7.49 -7.16
CA VAL A 57 -1.84 6.75 -5.93
C VAL A 57 -3.16 7.22 -5.34
N LYS A 58 -3.98 6.28 -4.87
CA LYS A 58 -5.23 6.57 -4.15
C LYS A 58 -5.16 6.08 -2.72
N LEU A 59 -5.08 7.02 -1.78
CA LEU A 59 -5.30 6.76 -0.36
C LEU A 59 -6.76 7.03 -0.05
N GLN A 60 -7.50 6.01 0.34
CA GLN A 60 -8.90 6.15 0.68
C GLN A 60 -9.09 6.74 2.09
N ASN A 61 -10.33 7.06 2.43
CA ASN A 61 -10.66 7.71 3.69
C ASN A 61 -10.10 6.97 4.90
N TYR A 62 -9.45 7.72 5.80
CA TYR A 62 -8.87 7.22 7.05
C TYR A 62 -7.76 6.18 6.88
N ALA A 63 -7.16 6.08 5.70
CA ALA A 63 -5.92 5.30 5.53
C ALA A 63 -4.77 5.94 6.32
N LEU A 64 -3.99 5.13 7.04
CA LEU A 64 -2.87 5.57 7.86
C LEU A 64 -1.56 5.03 7.26
N VAL A 65 -0.79 5.94 6.67
CA VAL A 65 0.48 5.65 6.01
C VAL A 65 1.60 6.25 6.86
N TYR A 66 2.12 5.44 7.79
CA TYR A 66 3.18 5.88 8.69
C TYR A 66 4.56 5.81 8.03
N GLU A 67 5.44 6.70 8.45
CA GLU A 67 6.84 6.74 8.06
C GLU A 67 7.61 5.48 8.50
N PRO A 68 8.60 5.01 7.75
CA PRO A 68 9.07 5.46 6.46
C PRO A 68 8.47 4.66 5.27
N ALA A 69 7.14 4.63 5.14
CA ALA A 69 6.49 3.91 4.05
C ALA A 69 6.86 4.46 2.67
N GLU A 70 6.94 3.56 1.70
CA GLU A 70 7.15 3.88 0.28
C GLU A 70 6.03 3.22 -0.55
N LEU A 71 5.32 4.03 -1.35
CA LEU A 71 4.28 3.57 -2.26
C LEU A 71 4.68 3.95 -3.69
N GLU A 72 4.77 2.97 -4.57
CA GLU A 72 5.07 3.18 -5.99
C GLU A 72 3.83 3.65 -6.77
N ASP A 73 3.97 3.84 -8.08
CA ASP A 73 2.92 4.39 -8.95
C ASP A 73 1.67 3.48 -8.97
N GLY A 74 0.50 4.10 -9.07
CA GLY A 74 -0.77 3.40 -9.24
C GLY A 74 -1.27 2.59 -8.03
N VAL A 75 -0.64 2.71 -6.87
CA VAL A 75 -1.03 1.99 -5.65
C VAL A 75 -2.40 2.44 -5.16
N PHE A 76 -3.21 1.47 -4.73
CA PHE A 76 -4.49 1.70 -4.06
C PHE A 76 -4.43 1.27 -2.60
N ILE A 77 -4.68 2.19 -1.68
CA ILE A 77 -4.81 1.94 -0.25
C ILE A 77 -6.27 2.16 0.16
N GLY A 78 -6.93 1.09 0.53
CA GLY A 78 -8.36 1.06 0.87
C GLY A 78 -8.71 1.83 2.14
N PRO A 79 -10.02 2.07 2.39
CA PRO A 79 -10.46 2.79 3.59
C PRO A 79 -10.00 2.15 4.89
N ALA A 80 -9.50 2.99 5.80
CA ALA A 80 -9.03 2.59 7.12
C ALA A 80 -7.96 1.48 7.13
N VAL A 81 -7.16 1.38 6.08
CA VAL A 81 -5.94 0.56 6.06
C VAL A 81 -4.90 1.18 6.95
N VAL A 82 -4.12 0.34 7.65
CA VAL A 82 -2.99 0.78 8.47
C VAL A 82 -1.71 0.15 7.94
N LEU A 83 -0.76 0.98 7.53
CA LEU A 83 0.62 0.58 7.30
C LEU A 83 1.40 0.96 8.57
N THR A 84 1.80 -0.05 9.38
CA THR A 84 2.49 0.21 10.65
C THR A 84 3.96 0.57 10.45
N ASN A 85 4.65 1.02 11.50
CA ASN A 85 6.05 1.41 11.42
C ASN A 85 6.90 1.03 12.64
N ASP A 86 6.33 0.35 13.61
CA ASP A 86 7.04 -0.16 14.78
C ASP A 86 6.89 -1.69 14.85
N HIS A 87 8.02 -2.40 14.82
CA HIS A 87 8.03 -3.87 14.89
C HIS A 87 7.76 -4.39 16.30
N ASN A 88 8.19 -3.63 17.32
CA ASN A 88 8.07 -4.00 18.73
C ASN A 88 7.49 -2.84 19.56
N PRO A 89 6.22 -2.47 19.35
CA PRO A 89 5.65 -1.27 19.95
C PRO A 89 5.58 -1.37 21.48
N ARG A 90 6.20 -0.42 22.14
CA ARG A 90 6.15 -0.21 23.58
C ARG A 90 6.17 1.27 23.89
N SER A 91 5.30 1.71 24.76
CA SER A 91 5.24 3.08 25.24
C SER A 91 6.39 3.43 26.16
N VAL A 92 6.94 2.43 26.84
CA VAL A 92 8.03 2.59 27.81
C VAL A 92 9.17 1.59 27.52
N ASP A 93 10.38 1.91 27.99
CA ASP A 93 11.51 1.00 28.04
C ASP A 93 11.35 -0.06 29.16
N PRO A 94 12.27 -1.04 29.31
CA PRO A 94 12.19 -2.05 30.36
C PRO A 94 12.23 -1.47 31.80
N GLU A 95 12.78 -0.30 31.99
CA GLU A 95 12.86 0.41 33.26
C GLU A 95 11.60 1.26 33.54
N GLY A 96 10.63 1.29 32.62
CA GLY A 96 9.37 2.02 32.78
C GLY A 96 9.43 3.49 32.37
N LYS A 97 10.52 3.96 31.74
CA LYS A 97 10.67 5.32 31.26
C LYS A 97 9.99 5.46 29.89
N GLN A 98 9.25 6.54 29.67
CA GLN A 98 8.58 6.83 28.40
C GLN A 98 9.58 6.94 27.25
N LYS A 99 9.39 6.13 26.22
CA LYS A 99 10.11 6.20 24.94
C LYS A 99 9.68 7.45 24.16
N ARG A 100 10.65 8.06 23.47
CA ARG A 100 10.45 9.22 22.59
C ARG A 100 11.01 8.94 21.20
N GLY A 101 10.84 9.87 20.27
CA GLY A 101 11.48 9.79 18.97
C GLY A 101 13.00 9.62 19.11
N GLY A 102 13.57 8.58 18.50
CA GLY A 102 14.97 8.18 18.64
C GLY A 102 15.23 7.03 19.61
N ASP A 103 14.25 6.65 20.43
CA ASP A 103 14.35 5.49 21.33
C ASP A 103 13.85 4.19 20.68
N TRP A 104 13.49 4.23 19.41
CA TRP A 104 13.05 3.09 18.61
C TRP A 104 13.38 3.29 17.12
N GLU A 105 13.48 2.20 16.38
CA GLU A 105 13.78 2.22 14.96
C GLU A 105 12.47 2.10 14.18
N ALA A 106 12.20 3.11 13.34
CA ALA A 106 11.07 3.07 12.42
C ALA A 106 11.37 2.14 11.25
N VAL A 107 10.49 1.19 10.99
CA VAL A 107 10.55 0.27 9.84
C VAL A 107 9.31 0.45 8.98
N GLY A 108 9.47 0.50 7.66
CA GLY A 108 8.41 0.85 6.73
C GLY A 108 7.77 -0.32 6.01
N VAL A 109 6.57 -0.06 5.51
CA VAL A 109 5.90 -0.91 4.53
C VAL A 109 6.23 -0.38 3.13
N LYS A 110 6.62 -1.29 2.21
CA LYS A 110 6.84 -0.95 0.80
C LYS A 110 5.72 -1.54 -0.03
N VAL A 111 5.05 -0.71 -0.81
CA VAL A 111 3.95 -1.13 -1.69
C VAL A 111 4.34 -0.83 -3.12
N ALA A 112 4.55 -1.90 -3.90
CA ALA A 112 5.03 -1.79 -5.26
C ALA A 112 3.92 -1.41 -6.26
N GLU A 113 4.33 -1.03 -7.46
CA GLU A 113 3.50 -0.53 -8.55
C GLU A 113 2.20 -1.31 -8.73
N GLY A 114 1.09 -0.59 -8.82
CA GLY A 114 -0.24 -1.14 -9.12
C GLY A 114 -0.85 -2.02 -8.03
N ALA A 115 -0.17 -2.25 -6.92
CA ALA A 115 -0.70 -3.08 -5.84
C ALA A 115 -1.90 -2.44 -5.14
N SER A 116 -2.78 -3.28 -4.62
CA SER A 116 -4.01 -2.86 -3.94
C SER A 116 -4.11 -3.47 -2.54
N VAL A 117 -4.36 -2.62 -1.54
CA VAL A 117 -4.62 -3.08 -0.17
C VAL A 117 -6.07 -2.80 0.17
N GLY A 118 -6.83 -3.86 0.42
CA GLY A 118 -8.27 -3.82 0.71
C GLY A 118 -8.58 -3.15 2.04
N ALA A 119 -9.80 -2.63 2.15
CA ALA A 119 -10.29 -1.87 3.31
C ALA A 119 -10.04 -2.58 4.65
N ARG A 120 -9.67 -1.81 5.68
CA ARG A 120 -9.43 -2.28 7.05
C ARG A 120 -8.35 -3.35 7.19
N SER A 121 -7.46 -3.50 6.20
CA SER A 121 -6.29 -4.36 6.33
C SER A 121 -5.19 -3.68 7.15
N VAL A 122 -4.37 -4.49 7.80
CA VAL A 122 -3.18 -4.03 8.52
C VAL A 122 -1.95 -4.67 7.90
N CYS A 123 -0.99 -3.86 7.45
CA CYS A 123 0.32 -4.33 7.02
C CYS A 123 1.32 -4.08 8.14
N VAL A 124 1.81 -5.14 8.75
CA VAL A 124 2.74 -5.08 9.89
C VAL A 124 4.17 -4.97 9.37
N ALA A 125 4.76 -3.78 9.54
CA ALA A 125 6.12 -3.52 9.09
C ALA A 125 7.18 -4.36 9.86
N PRO A 126 8.30 -4.72 9.17
CA PRO A 126 8.58 -4.45 7.77
C PRO A 126 7.95 -5.53 6.86
N VAL A 127 7.22 -5.10 5.83
CA VAL A 127 6.74 -6.00 4.78
C VAL A 127 6.76 -5.29 3.42
N ARG A 128 6.95 -6.06 2.35
CA ARG A 128 6.80 -5.62 0.98
C ARG A 128 5.53 -6.23 0.36
N ILE A 129 4.70 -5.41 -0.25
CA ILE A 129 3.59 -5.84 -1.11
C ILE A 129 4.06 -5.75 -2.55
N GLY A 130 4.08 -6.89 -3.25
CA GLY A 130 4.60 -7.00 -4.61
C GLY A 130 3.76 -6.25 -5.64
N ARG A 131 4.32 -6.09 -6.86
CA ARG A 131 3.66 -5.39 -7.96
C ARG A 131 2.35 -6.06 -8.32
N TRP A 132 1.30 -5.25 -8.51
CA TRP A 132 -0.04 -5.72 -8.89
C TRP A 132 -0.65 -6.74 -7.92
N ALA A 133 -0.03 -6.95 -6.75
CA ALA A 133 -0.57 -7.83 -5.72
C ALA A 133 -1.86 -7.24 -5.12
N MET A 134 -2.70 -8.11 -4.60
CA MET A 134 -3.94 -7.71 -3.94
C MET A 134 -4.01 -8.29 -2.54
N VAL A 135 -4.18 -7.42 -1.56
CA VAL A 135 -4.52 -7.79 -0.19
C VAL A 135 -6.03 -7.65 -0.04
N ALA A 136 -6.73 -8.73 0.26
CA ALA A 136 -8.17 -8.71 0.49
C ALA A 136 -8.53 -7.91 1.74
N ALA A 137 -9.72 -7.31 1.75
CA ALA A 137 -10.19 -6.50 2.87
C ALA A 137 -10.15 -7.26 4.21
N GLY A 138 -9.83 -6.57 5.30
CA GLY A 138 -9.76 -7.13 6.65
C GLY A 138 -8.58 -8.07 6.93
N SER A 139 -7.58 -8.11 6.05
CA SER A 139 -6.42 -8.98 6.21
C SER A 139 -5.35 -8.38 7.13
N VAL A 140 -4.56 -9.24 7.79
CA VAL A 140 -3.35 -8.83 8.53
C VAL A 140 -2.13 -9.43 7.85
N VAL A 141 -1.38 -8.58 7.15
CA VAL A 141 -0.17 -8.97 6.41
C VAL A 141 1.03 -8.90 7.33
N THR A 142 1.69 -10.05 7.53
CA THR A 142 2.85 -10.19 8.44
C THR A 142 4.08 -10.74 7.72
N LYS A 143 4.02 -10.94 6.40
CA LYS A 143 5.12 -11.41 5.55
C LYS A 143 5.02 -10.73 4.19
N ASP A 144 6.12 -10.70 3.47
CA ASP A 144 6.14 -10.18 2.10
C ASP A 144 5.12 -10.90 1.21
N VAL A 145 4.53 -10.12 0.30
CA VAL A 145 3.53 -10.59 -0.66
C VAL A 145 4.18 -10.60 -2.04
N PRO A 146 4.20 -11.73 -2.75
CA PRO A 146 4.75 -11.81 -4.10
C PRO A 146 4.01 -10.90 -5.10
N ASP A 147 4.68 -10.58 -6.21
CA ASP A 147 4.05 -9.89 -7.33
C ASP A 147 2.83 -10.69 -7.82
N PHE A 148 1.72 -10.01 -8.14
CA PHE A 148 0.45 -10.59 -8.59
C PHE A 148 -0.24 -11.54 -7.59
N ALA A 149 0.25 -11.73 -6.37
CA ALA A 149 -0.39 -12.60 -5.41
C ALA A 149 -1.68 -11.99 -4.85
N LEU A 150 -2.72 -12.81 -4.73
CA LEU A 150 -3.90 -12.53 -3.91
C LEU A 150 -3.68 -13.13 -2.54
N VAL A 151 -3.63 -12.27 -1.50
CA VAL A 151 -3.52 -12.71 -0.11
C VAL A 151 -4.74 -12.31 0.70
N MET A 152 -5.13 -13.15 1.66
CA MET A 152 -6.27 -12.89 2.54
C MET A 152 -6.14 -13.55 3.90
N GLY A 153 -6.85 -13.04 4.89
CA GLY A 153 -7.02 -13.63 6.23
C GLY A 153 -6.14 -13.00 7.32
N VAL A 154 -6.22 -13.59 8.53
CA VAL A 154 -5.51 -13.16 9.74
C VAL A 154 -4.84 -14.37 10.36
N PRO A 155 -3.51 -14.54 10.20
CA PRO A 155 -2.64 -13.78 9.32
C PRO A 155 -2.90 -14.06 7.83
N ALA A 156 -2.59 -13.10 6.96
CA ALA A 156 -2.80 -13.25 5.52
C ALA A 156 -1.98 -14.40 4.93
N ARG A 157 -2.62 -15.15 4.03
CA ARG A 157 -2.01 -16.23 3.26
C ARG A 157 -2.38 -16.08 1.79
N GLN A 158 -1.51 -16.55 0.91
CA GLN A 158 -1.81 -16.56 -0.52
C GLN A 158 -2.99 -17.48 -0.81
N ALA A 159 -3.95 -16.97 -1.58
CA ALA A 159 -5.19 -17.63 -1.95
C ALA A 159 -5.35 -17.75 -3.47
N GLY A 160 -4.37 -17.32 -4.23
CA GLY A 160 -4.32 -17.36 -5.68
C GLY A 160 -3.53 -16.20 -6.27
N TRP A 161 -3.83 -15.91 -7.52
CA TRP A 161 -3.21 -14.87 -8.31
C TRP A 161 -4.24 -13.88 -8.84
N VAL A 162 -3.82 -12.64 -9.07
CA VAL A 162 -4.62 -11.59 -9.72
C VAL A 162 -3.83 -10.98 -10.88
N GLY A 163 -4.52 -10.59 -11.93
CA GLY A 163 -3.91 -9.86 -13.03
C GLY A 163 -3.98 -8.33 -12.82
N ARG A 164 -3.44 -7.57 -13.76
CA ARG A 164 -3.48 -6.09 -13.74
C ARG A 164 -4.90 -5.52 -13.69
N ALA A 165 -5.90 -6.24 -14.18
CA ALA A 165 -7.30 -5.85 -14.08
C ALA A 165 -7.88 -5.99 -12.64
N GLY A 166 -7.10 -6.51 -11.68
CA GLY A 166 -7.56 -6.76 -10.32
C GLY A 166 -8.51 -7.96 -10.21
N VAL A 167 -8.60 -8.76 -11.26
CA VAL A 167 -9.46 -9.94 -11.32
C VAL A 167 -8.64 -11.20 -11.02
N ARG A 168 -9.22 -12.11 -10.22
CA ARG A 168 -8.58 -13.39 -9.93
C ARG A 168 -8.34 -14.16 -11.22
N LEU A 169 -7.12 -14.64 -11.38
CA LEU A 169 -6.72 -15.45 -12.51
C LEU A 169 -7.26 -16.87 -12.38
N VAL A 170 -7.47 -17.53 -13.53
CA VAL A 170 -7.89 -18.93 -13.65
C VAL A 170 -6.78 -19.70 -14.36
N GLU A 171 -6.40 -20.85 -13.82
CA GLU A 171 -5.44 -21.72 -14.48
C GLU A 171 -6.07 -22.29 -15.77
N ARG A 172 -5.31 -22.30 -16.86
CA ARG A 172 -5.81 -22.79 -18.16
C ARG A 172 -5.89 -24.31 -18.18
N ASP A 173 -7.02 -24.81 -18.66
CA ASP A 173 -7.22 -26.23 -18.86
C ASP A 173 -6.16 -26.80 -19.81
N GLY A 174 -5.48 -27.87 -19.38
CA GLY A 174 -4.45 -28.55 -20.17
C GLY A 174 -3.09 -27.86 -20.23
N GLU A 175 -2.90 -26.72 -19.57
CA GLU A 175 -1.64 -25.97 -19.51
C GLU A 175 -1.25 -25.66 -18.06
N PRO A 176 -0.72 -26.65 -17.27
CA PRO A 176 -0.36 -26.43 -15.87
C PRO A 176 0.63 -25.27 -15.71
N GLY A 177 0.37 -24.41 -14.72
CA GLY A 177 1.20 -23.21 -14.44
C GLY A 177 0.95 -22.04 -15.39
N VAL A 178 0.01 -22.15 -16.34
CA VAL A 178 -0.43 -21.03 -17.17
C VAL A 178 -1.75 -20.49 -16.65
N TRP A 179 -1.75 -19.20 -16.31
CA TRP A 179 -2.91 -18.50 -15.75
C TRP A 179 -3.46 -17.49 -16.76
N GLU A 180 -4.75 -17.33 -16.80
CA GLU A 180 -5.45 -16.40 -17.70
C GLU A 180 -6.34 -15.43 -16.90
N CYS A 181 -6.33 -14.17 -17.31
CA CYS A 181 -7.28 -13.20 -16.80
C CYS A 181 -8.63 -13.35 -17.53
N PRO A 182 -9.71 -13.74 -16.84
CA PRO A 182 -11.01 -13.96 -17.51
C PRO A 182 -11.64 -12.69 -18.07
N GLN A 183 -11.15 -11.51 -17.66
CA GLN A 183 -11.65 -10.23 -18.15
C GLN A 183 -10.91 -9.74 -19.38
N THR A 184 -9.58 -9.95 -19.44
CA THR A 184 -8.73 -9.34 -20.49
C THR A 184 -8.12 -10.37 -21.44
N GLY A 185 -8.13 -11.65 -21.10
CA GLY A 185 -7.41 -12.71 -21.81
C GLY A 185 -5.89 -12.67 -21.63
N ALA A 186 -5.36 -11.75 -20.81
CA ALA A 186 -3.92 -11.69 -20.53
C ALA A 186 -3.44 -12.97 -19.88
N LEU A 187 -2.27 -13.46 -20.33
CA LEU A 187 -1.68 -14.71 -19.86
C LEU A 187 -0.49 -14.45 -18.92
N TYR A 188 -0.32 -15.35 -17.98
CA TYR A 188 0.73 -15.33 -16.98
C TYR A 188 1.33 -16.71 -16.83
N ASP A 189 2.65 -16.78 -16.59
CA ASP A 189 3.36 -18.02 -16.29
C ASP A 189 3.74 -18.06 -14.81
N GLU A 190 3.38 -19.15 -14.14
CA GLU A 190 3.83 -19.46 -12.77
C GLU A 190 5.04 -20.40 -12.82
N LYS A 191 6.10 -19.96 -12.18
CA LYS A 191 7.30 -20.78 -12.01
C LYS A 191 7.89 -20.55 -10.62
N ASP A 192 8.17 -21.63 -9.90
CA ASP A 192 8.80 -21.59 -8.56
C ASP A 192 8.06 -20.67 -7.57
N GLY A 193 6.73 -20.60 -7.65
CA GLY A 193 5.89 -19.79 -6.78
C GLY A 193 5.91 -18.28 -7.09
N ALA A 194 6.41 -17.90 -8.25
CA ALA A 194 6.38 -16.54 -8.79
C ALA A 194 5.55 -16.49 -10.08
N LEU A 195 4.77 -15.43 -10.25
CA LEU A 195 3.97 -15.19 -11.45
C LEU A 195 4.60 -14.11 -12.32
N THR A 196 4.62 -14.34 -13.61
CA THR A 196 5.15 -13.39 -14.61
C THR A 196 4.11 -13.19 -15.73
N GLU A 197 3.79 -11.94 -16.05
CA GLU A 197 2.91 -11.60 -17.17
C GLU A 197 3.63 -11.87 -18.49
N ARG A 198 2.97 -12.56 -19.42
CA ARG A 198 3.49 -12.72 -20.78
C ARG A 198 3.43 -11.39 -21.54
N ALA A 199 4.53 -11.06 -22.21
CA ALA A 199 4.50 -9.93 -23.16
C ALA A 199 3.47 -10.20 -24.26
N VAL A 200 2.68 -9.19 -24.59
CA VAL A 200 1.73 -9.21 -25.72
C VAL A 200 2.48 -8.99 -27.00
#